data_7d68ec7933d3b452480dce14287c7d81
#
_entry.id   7d68ec7933d3b452480dce14287c7d81
#
_cell.length_a   1.000
_cell.length_b   1.000
_cell.length_c   1.000
_cell.angle_alpha   90.00
_cell.angle_beta   90.00
_cell.angle_gamma   90.00
#
_symmetry.space_group_name_H-M   'P 1'
#
loop_
_entity.id
_entity.type
_entity.pdbx_description
1 polymer ?
#
loop_
_entity_poly.entity_id
_entity_poly.type
_entity_poly.pdbx_seq_one_letter_code
_entity_poly.pdbx_strand_id
1 'polypeptide(L)'
;PRGYVTTLSDEKGRKTVAALVSGCGKRVWPVGRLDLDSEGFLLMTDDGELTNSLLHPSHQVEKEYLVWVTGDVETALPILSGPMELDGEPLAPAKVTRGRESGGVTQLSITIYQGKNRQVRRMCAQAGLEVTRLKRIREGQVSLDRKLKPGQWRPLTAQELAALRKHL
;
A
#
# COMPACT_ATOMS: atom_id res chain seq x y z
N PRO A 1 -3.21 -10.56 -4.22
CA PRO A 1 -2.19 -10.85 -5.23
C PRO A 1 -2.17 -9.82 -6.35
N ARG A 2 -1.09 -9.75 -7.10
CA ARG A 2 -1.03 -8.94 -8.32
C ARG A 2 -2.05 -9.45 -9.35
N GLY A 3 -2.47 -8.56 -10.25
CA GLY A 3 -3.38 -8.93 -11.33
C GLY A 3 -4.86 -8.85 -10.96
N TYR A 4 -5.20 -8.33 -9.78
CA TYR A 4 -6.59 -8.12 -9.36
C TYR A 4 -6.91 -6.63 -9.33
N VAL A 5 -8.05 -6.27 -9.92
CA VAL A 5 -8.53 -4.89 -9.90
C VAL A 5 -9.20 -4.62 -8.54
N THR A 6 -8.83 -3.50 -7.90
CA THR A 6 -9.42 -3.10 -6.62
C THR A 6 -10.79 -2.46 -6.85
N THR A 7 -11.80 -3.30 -7.03
CA THR A 7 -13.19 -2.88 -7.28
C THR A 7 -14.16 -3.99 -6.90
N LEU A 8 -15.45 -3.67 -6.79
CA LEU A 8 -16.51 -4.66 -6.60
C LEU A 8 -16.92 -5.33 -7.92
N SER A 9 -16.79 -4.63 -9.05
CA SER A 9 -17.07 -5.16 -10.36
C SER A 9 -16.18 -4.51 -11.41
N ASP A 10 -15.89 -5.22 -12.49
CA ASP A 10 -15.07 -4.72 -13.58
C ASP A 10 -15.75 -4.95 -14.92
N GLU A 11 -15.98 -3.87 -15.66
CA GLU A 11 -16.65 -3.89 -16.96
C GLU A 11 -15.86 -4.68 -18.02
N LYS A 12 -14.54 -4.75 -17.86
CA LYS A 12 -13.65 -5.47 -18.77
C LYS A 12 -13.52 -6.95 -18.44
N GLY A 13 -14.22 -7.44 -17.42
CA GLY A 13 -14.18 -8.83 -17.00
C GLY A 13 -12.87 -9.27 -16.34
N ARG A 14 -12.05 -8.34 -15.87
CA ARG A 14 -10.80 -8.66 -15.16
C ARG A 14 -11.11 -9.22 -13.77
N LYS A 15 -10.16 -9.94 -13.20
CA LYS A 15 -10.27 -10.45 -11.83
C LYS A 15 -10.37 -9.29 -10.85
N THR A 16 -11.31 -9.39 -9.90
CA THR A 16 -11.53 -8.33 -8.89
C THR A 16 -11.23 -8.83 -7.50
N VAL A 17 -10.89 -7.89 -6.59
CA VAL A 17 -10.68 -8.22 -5.18
C VAL A 17 -11.98 -8.68 -4.50
N ALA A 18 -13.14 -8.27 -4.99
CA ALA A 18 -14.43 -8.72 -4.47
C ALA A 18 -14.58 -10.23 -4.57
N ALA A 19 -14.08 -10.84 -5.63
CA ALA A 19 -14.13 -12.29 -5.81
C ALA A 19 -13.31 -13.04 -4.75
N LEU A 20 -12.25 -12.44 -4.25
CA LEU A 20 -11.39 -13.06 -3.23
C LEU A 20 -12.09 -13.20 -1.87
N VAL A 21 -13.04 -12.33 -1.58
CA VAL A 21 -13.76 -12.30 -0.29
C VAL A 21 -15.22 -12.74 -0.41
N SER A 22 -15.60 -13.38 -1.52
CA SER A 22 -16.99 -13.82 -1.76
C SER A 22 -17.53 -14.73 -0.68
N GLY A 23 -16.67 -15.44 0.04
CA GLY A 23 -17.05 -16.34 1.13
C GLY A 23 -17.18 -15.70 2.50
N CYS A 24 -17.03 -14.36 2.65
CA CYS A 24 -17.06 -13.73 3.98
C CYS A 24 -18.46 -13.56 4.57
N GLY A 25 -19.53 -13.81 3.80
CA GLY A 25 -20.91 -13.73 4.26
C GLY A 25 -21.47 -12.32 4.39
N LYS A 26 -20.71 -11.30 4.00
CA LYS A 26 -21.11 -9.88 4.03
C LYS A 26 -20.71 -9.19 2.75
N ARG A 27 -21.45 -8.13 2.40
CA ARG A 27 -21.04 -7.25 1.33
C ARG A 27 -20.03 -6.26 1.87
N VAL A 28 -18.78 -6.40 1.46
CA VAL A 28 -17.69 -5.51 1.84
C VAL A 28 -17.12 -4.83 0.60
N TRP A 29 -16.45 -3.71 0.82
CA TRP A 29 -15.77 -2.96 -0.24
C TRP A 29 -14.35 -2.61 0.19
N PRO A 30 -13.43 -2.41 -0.78
CA PRO A 30 -12.06 -2.05 -0.45
C PRO A 30 -11.97 -0.62 0.09
N VAL A 31 -11.09 -0.46 1.08
CA VAL A 31 -10.70 0.85 1.61
C VAL A 31 -9.44 1.28 0.87
N GLY A 32 -9.59 2.19 -0.07
CA GLY A 32 -8.51 2.59 -0.95
C GLY A 32 -8.25 1.57 -2.07
N ARG A 33 -7.08 1.65 -2.67
CA ARG A 33 -6.75 0.88 -3.87
C ARG A 33 -5.32 0.36 -3.82
N LEU A 34 -5.11 -0.79 -4.43
CA LEU A 34 -3.81 -1.27 -4.87
C LEU A 34 -3.79 -1.26 -6.39
N ASP A 35 -2.66 -0.87 -6.98
CA ASP A 35 -2.49 -0.94 -8.42
C ASP A 35 -2.48 -2.41 -8.89
N LEU A 36 -2.83 -2.62 -10.16
CA LEU A 36 -2.90 -3.96 -10.74
C LEU A 36 -1.58 -4.73 -10.60
N ASP A 37 -0.46 -4.03 -10.71
CA ASP A 37 0.90 -4.56 -10.61
C ASP A 37 1.49 -4.53 -9.20
N SER A 38 0.67 -4.16 -8.20
CA SER A 38 1.05 -4.15 -6.79
C SER A 38 0.38 -5.29 -6.05
N GLU A 39 0.87 -5.60 -4.85
CA GLU A 39 0.34 -6.67 -4.00
C GLU A 39 0.33 -6.26 -2.54
N GLY A 40 -0.26 -7.07 -1.69
CA GLY A 40 -0.14 -6.96 -0.25
C GLY A 40 -1.42 -6.61 0.48
N PHE A 41 -1.27 -5.80 1.51
CA PHE A 41 -2.33 -5.45 2.45
C PHE A 41 -3.45 -4.65 1.79
N LEU A 42 -4.67 -5.12 1.94
CA LEU A 42 -5.86 -4.40 1.52
C LEU A 42 -6.95 -4.60 2.57
N LEU A 43 -7.44 -3.50 3.13
CA LEU A 43 -8.59 -3.51 4.02
C LEU A 43 -9.87 -3.55 3.22
N MET A 44 -10.83 -4.36 3.70
CA MET A 44 -12.19 -4.36 3.18
C MET A 44 -13.16 -4.26 4.36
N THR A 45 -14.25 -3.54 4.19
CA THR A 45 -15.20 -3.28 5.27
C THR A 45 -16.61 -3.06 4.73
N ASP A 46 -17.59 -3.18 5.61
CA ASP A 46 -18.97 -2.74 5.38
C ASP A 46 -19.32 -1.46 6.15
N ASP A 47 -18.32 -0.82 6.77
CA ASP A 47 -18.48 0.40 7.56
C ASP A 47 -18.07 1.63 6.74
N GLY A 48 -19.06 2.40 6.27
CA GLY A 48 -18.82 3.60 5.47
C GLY A 48 -18.13 4.73 6.23
N GLU A 49 -18.41 4.87 7.52
CA GLU A 49 -17.75 5.91 8.34
C GLU A 49 -16.27 5.59 8.50
N LEU A 50 -15.94 4.34 8.77
CA LEU A 50 -14.55 3.90 8.86
C LEU A 50 -13.81 4.11 7.55
N THR A 51 -14.43 3.77 6.42
CA THR A 51 -13.89 3.99 5.09
C THR A 51 -13.56 5.46 4.86
N ASN A 52 -14.51 6.34 5.11
CA ASN A 52 -14.32 7.78 4.92
C ASN A 52 -13.23 8.33 5.84
N SER A 53 -13.19 7.90 7.08
CA SER A 53 -12.16 8.33 8.05
C SER A 53 -10.76 7.89 7.63
N LEU A 54 -10.61 6.65 7.19
CA LEU A 54 -9.31 6.13 6.75
C LEU A 54 -8.80 6.79 5.47
N LEU A 55 -9.71 7.18 4.57
CA LEU A 55 -9.36 7.83 3.31
C LEU A 55 -9.23 9.33 3.41
N HIS A 56 -9.65 9.94 4.52
CA HIS A 56 -9.65 11.39 4.65
C HIS A 56 -8.21 11.94 4.70
N PRO A 57 -7.86 12.92 3.83
CA PRO A 57 -6.48 13.41 3.74
C PRO A 57 -5.94 14.01 5.04
N SER A 58 -6.80 14.56 5.90
CA SER A 58 -6.38 15.17 7.17
C SER A 58 -5.85 14.17 8.18
N HIS A 59 -6.21 12.89 8.07
CA HIS A 59 -5.78 11.86 9.02
C HIS A 59 -4.39 11.33 8.73
N GLN A 60 -3.87 11.49 7.53
CA GLN A 60 -2.51 11.11 7.12
C GLN A 60 -2.11 9.72 7.61
N VAL A 61 -2.97 8.74 7.37
CA VAL A 61 -2.74 7.36 7.78
C VAL A 61 -1.49 6.82 7.10
N GLU A 62 -0.54 6.33 7.90
CA GLU A 62 0.71 5.76 7.38
C GLU A 62 0.45 4.52 6.54
N LYS A 63 1.18 4.40 5.43
CA LYS A 63 1.21 3.21 4.58
C LYS A 63 2.65 2.81 4.37
N GLU A 64 2.98 1.59 4.74
CA GLU A 64 4.33 1.07 4.58
C GLU A 64 4.38 0.03 3.47
N TYR A 65 5.40 0.19 2.61
CA TYR A 65 5.61 -0.68 1.46
C TYR A 65 6.98 -1.32 1.52
N LEU A 66 7.06 -2.59 1.15
CA LEU A 66 8.30 -3.21 0.72
C LEU A 66 8.43 -3.00 -0.78
N VAL A 67 9.59 -2.50 -1.21
CA VAL A 67 9.86 -2.14 -2.60
C VAL A 67 11.16 -2.79 -3.03
N TRP A 68 11.11 -3.57 -4.10
CA TRP A 68 12.30 -4.16 -4.70
C TRP A 68 12.70 -3.31 -5.89
N VAL A 69 13.93 -2.80 -5.86
CA VAL A 69 14.41 -1.81 -6.83
C VAL A 69 15.76 -2.21 -7.41
N THR A 70 16.00 -1.74 -8.63
CA THR A 70 17.31 -1.74 -9.28
C THR A 70 17.76 -0.32 -9.51
N GLY A 71 19.07 -0.12 -9.60
CA GLY A 71 19.68 1.21 -9.81
C GLY A 71 20.62 1.60 -8.68
N ASP A 72 21.04 2.88 -8.70
CA ASP A 72 21.97 3.42 -7.70
C ASP A 72 21.22 3.81 -6.42
N VAL A 73 21.11 2.85 -5.51
CA VAL A 73 20.38 3.03 -4.26
C VAL A 73 21.02 4.06 -3.35
N GLU A 74 22.33 4.14 -3.31
CA GLU A 74 23.02 5.09 -2.44
C GLU A 74 22.73 6.54 -2.81
N THR A 75 22.71 6.84 -4.09
CA THR A 75 22.31 8.17 -4.58
C THR A 75 20.81 8.42 -4.37
N ALA A 76 19.99 7.38 -4.51
CA ALA A 76 18.54 7.50 -4.39
C ALA A 76 18.04 7.72 -2.96
N LEU A 77 18.69 7.13 -1.96
CA LEU A 77 18.22 7.20 -0.56
C LEU A 77 18.04 8.64 -0.04
N PRO A 78 18.99 9.55 -0.21
CA PRO A 78 18.79 10.94 0.24
C PRO A 78 17.67 11.64 -0.53
N ILE A 79 17.47 11.30 -1.80
CA ILE A 79 16.40 11.89 -2.62
C ILE A 79 15.04 11.43 -2.10
N LEU A 80 14.88 10.12 -1.85
CA LEU A 80 13.64 9.54 -1.36
C LEU A 80 13.27 10.04 0.05
N SER A 81 14.27 10.25 0.89
CA SER A 81 14.08 10.71 2.28
C SER A 81 13.97 12.23 2.40
N GLY A 82 14.32 12.94 1.36
CA GLY A 82 14.30 14.41 1.31
C GLY A 82 12.99 14.96 0.75
N PRO A 83 12.97 16.28 0.48
CA PRO A 83 11.79 16.90 -0.11
C PRO A 83 11.54 16.36 -1.52
N MET A 84 10.31 15.97 -1.80
CA MET A 84 9.87 15.51 -3.11
C MET A 84 8.53 16.15 -3.47
N GLU A 85 8.26 16.24 -4.77
CA GLU A 85 6.97 16.69 -5.31
C GLU A 85 6.48 15.71 -6.36
N LEU A 86 5.16 15.57 -6.44
CA LEU A 86 4.46 14.89 -7.53
C LEU A 86 3.35 15.80 -8.03
N ASP A 87 3.25 15.96 -9.35
CA ASP A 87 2.23 16.80 -9.99
C ASP A 87 2.24 18.25 -9.49
N GLY A 88 3.42 18.78 -9.15
CA GLY A 88 3.58 20.12 -8.63
C GLY A 88 3.22 20.30 -7.16
N GLU A 89 2.87 19.22 -6.47
CA GLU A 89 2.52 19.26 -5.06
C GLU A 89 3.62 18.64 -4.19
N PRO A 90 4.03 19.32 -3.11
CA PRO A 90 5.03 18.75 -2.20
C PRO A 90 4.45 17.55 -1.45
N LEU A 91 5.29 16.52 -1.26
CA LEU A 91 4.94 15.35 -0.47
C LEU A 91 5.38 15.54 0.98
N ALA A 92 4.63 14.96 1.92
CA ALA A 92 5.14 14.82 3.28
C ALA A 92 6.38 13.92 3.26
N PRO A 93 7.42 14.21 4.06
CA PRO A 93 8.64 13.42 4.05
C PRO A 93 8.38 11.94 4.31
N ALA A 94 8.89 11.08 3.44
CA ALA A 94 8.78 9.64 3.59
C ALA A 94 9.85 9.11 4.54
N LYS A 95 9.55 7.98 5.20
CA LYS A 95 10.55 7.21 5.93
C LYS A 95 11.06 6.10 5.04
N VAL A 96 12.36 6.03 4.83
CA VAL A 96 12.98 5.06 3.94
C VAL A 96 14.05 4.30 4.69
N THR A 97 13.98 2.98 4.65
CA THR A 97 14.96 2.08 5.26
C THR A 97 15.46 1.10 4.22
N ARG A 98 16.79 0.94 4.14
CA ARG A 98 17.41 -0.03 3.25
C ARG A 98 17.38 -1.41 3.88
N GLY A 99 16.93 -2.41 3.11
CA GLY A 99 16.94 -3.81 3.47
C GLY A 99 17.99 -4.60 2.70
N ARG A 100 17.66 -5.84 2.39
CA ARG A 100 18.56 -6.78 1.72
C ARG A 100 18.83 -6.41 0.27
N GLU A 101 20.03 -6.73 -0.18
CA GLU A 101 20.40 -6.73 -1.60
C GLU A 101 20.71 -8.16 -2.04
N SER A 102 20.20 -8.56 -3.20
CA SER A 102 20.46 -9.85 -3.79
C SER A 102 20.34 -9.77 -5.31
N GLY A 103 21.40 -10.17 -6.04
CA GLY A 103 21.37 -10.21 -7.49
C GLY A 103 21.14 -8.86 -8.16
N GLY A 104 21.63 -7.77 -7.58
CA GLY A 104 21.43 -6.41 -8.11
C GLY A 104 20.08 -5.79 -7.76
N VAL A 105 19.25 -6.48 -7.01
CA VAL A 105 17.94 -5.97 -6.53
C VAL A 105 18.05 -5.66 -5.05
N THR A 106 17.70 -4.44 -4.67
CA THR A 106 17.70 -3.99 -3.27
C THR A 106 16.27 -3.86 -2.78
N GLN A 107 16.01 -4.38 -1.57
CA GLN A 107 14.74 -4.19 -0.90
C GLN A 107 14.78 -2.92 -0.05
N LEU A 108 13.77 -2.08 -0.20
CA LEU A 108 13.57 -0.87 0.62
C LEU A 108 12.25 -0.99 1.38
N SER A 109 12.19 -0.39 2.57
CA SER A 109 10.93 -0.11 3.24
C SER A 109 10.64 1.38 3.09
N ILE A 110 9.51 1.72 2.52
CA ILE A 110 9.09 3.11 2.32
C ILE A 110 7.73 3.33 2.98
N THR A 111 7.68 4.27 3.92
CA THR A 111 6.45 4.68 4.59
C THR A 111 6.04 6.06 4.10
N ILE A 112 4.81 6.16 3.60
CA ILE A 112 4.23 7.41 3.10
C ILE A 112 2.96 7.75 3.87
N TYR A 113 2.52 9.00 3.75
CA TYR A 113 1.36 9.55 4.47
C TYR A 113 0.23 9.96 3.55
N GLN A 114 0.48 10.00 2.25
CA GLN A 114 -0.53 10.28 1.22
C GLN A 114 -0.81 9.01 0.43
N GLY A 115 -1.84 9.08 -0.41
CA GLY A 115 -2.21 7.99 -1.30
C GLY A 115 -2.33 8.45 -2.75
N LYS A 116 -1.36 9.23 -3.24
CA LYS A 116 -1.37 9.68 -4.64
C LYS A 116 -1.21 8.50 -5.58
N ASN A 117 -1.82 8.61 -6.77
CA ASN A 117 -1.76 7.57 -7.78
C ASN A 117 -0.31 7.15 -8.05
N ARG A 118 0.00 5.88 -7.86
CA ARG A 118 1.30 5.25 -8.09
C ARG A 118 2.47 6.00 -7.40
N GLN A 119 2.20 6.54 -6.22
CA GLN A 119 3.11 7.45 -5.54
C GLN A 119 4.49 6.87 -5.31
N VAL A 120 4.59 5.67 -4.71
CA VAL A 120 5.89 5.06 -4.39
C VAL A 120 6.68 4.77 -5.66
N ARG A 121 6.03 4.26 -6.71
CA ARG A 121 6.68 3.98 -8.00
C ARG A 121 7.22 5.25 -8.64
N ARG A 122 6.45 6.33 -8.58
CA ARG A 122 6.84 7.62 -9.15
C ARG A 122 7.98 8.27 -8.35
N MET A 123 7.94 8.15 -7.03
CA MET A 123 9.04 8.62 -6.17
C MET A 123 10.34 7.89 -6.51
N CYS A 124 10.28 6.56 -6.62
CA CYS A 124 11.46 5.76 -6.99
C CYS A 124 11.99 6.14 -8.37
N ALA A 125 11.12 6.34 -9.35
CA ALA A 125 11.53 6.76 -10.69
C ALA A 125 12.23 8.13 -10.68
N GLN A 126 11.72 9.10 -9.91
CA GLN A 126 12.39 10.40 -9.74
C GLN A 126 13.78 10.28 -9.10
N ALA A 127 13.96 9.30 -8.22
CA ALA A 127 15.24 9.03 -7.57
C ALA A 127 16.18 8.17 -8.43
N GLY A 128 15.78 7.81 -9.64
CA GLY A 128 16.60 7.04 -10.58
C GLY A 128 16.53 5.53 -10.36
N LEU A 129 15.52 5.04 -9.65
CA LEU A 129 15.33 3.62 -9.39
C LEU A 129 14.20 3.04 -10.24
N GLU A 130 14.36 1.77 -10.61
CA GLU A 130 13.32 0.98 -11.24
C GLU A 130 12.72 0.02 -10.22
N VAL A 131 11.40 0.06 -10.06
CA VAL A 131 10.66 -0.84 -9.15
C VAL A 131 10.34 -2.13 -9.88
N THR A 132 10.83 -3.26 -9.35
CA THR A 132 10.56 -4.59 -9.91
C THR A 132 9.42 -5.29 -9.18
N ARG A 133 9.15 -4.92 -7.92
CA ARG A 133 8.07 -5.47 -7.11
C ARG A 133 7.68 -4.48 -6.01
N LEU A 134 6.38 -4.37 -5.73
CA LEU A 134 5.85 -3.49 -4.69
C LEU A 134 4.79 -4.23 -3.87
N LYS A 135 4.95 -4.23 -2.55
CA LYS A 135 4.03 -4.89 -1.63
C LYS A 135 3.70 -3.98 -0.46
N ARG A 136 2.40 -3.64 -0.30
CA ARG A 136 1.98 -2.92 0.90
C ARG A 136 1.88 -3.88 2.07
N ILE A 137 2.54 -3.55 3.18
CA ILE A 137 2.63 -4.43 4.35
C ILE A 137 1.97 -3.87 5.60
N ARG A 138 1.56 -2.61 5.60
CA ARG A 138 0.96 -1.97 6.77
C ARG A 138 0.13 -0.76 6.38
N GLU A 139 -0.99 -0.58 7.06
CA GLU A 139 -1.74 0.68 7.11
C GLU A 139 -2.00 1.07 8.56
N GLY A 140 -1.64 2.30 8.94
CA GLY A 140 -1.71 2.71 10.33
C GLY A 140 -0.88 1.79 11.21
N GLN A 141 -1.49 1.24 12.24
CA GLN A 141 -0.85 0.31 13.16
C GLN A 141 -1.18 -1.15 12.87
N VAL A 142 -1.83 -1.44 11.74
CA VAL A 142 -2.22 -2.80 11.39
C VAL A 142 -1.29 -3.31 10.28
N SER A 143 -0.56 -4.38 10.57
CA SER A 143 0.36 -5.03 9.64
C SER A 143 -0.28 -6.22 8.96
N LEU A 144 0.16 -6.51 7.74
CA LEU A 144 -0.21 -7.72 7.02
C LEU A 144 0.24 -8.95 7.81
N ASP A 145 -0.70 -9.87 8.04
CA ASP A 145 -0.39 -11.13 8.72
C ASP A 145 0.48 -12.00 7.81
N ARG A 146 1.67 -12.36 8.30
CA ARG A 146 2.63 -13.18 7.54
C ARG A 146 2.12 -14.58 7.24
N LYS A 147 1.12 -15.05 7.97
CA LYS A 147 0.49 -16.36 7.75
C LYS A 147 -0.47 -16.37 6.59
N LEU A 148 -0.96 -15.19 6.16
CA LEU A 148 -1.83 -15.10 5.00
C LEU A 148 -1.02 -15.23 3.72
N LYS A 149 -1.44 -16.13 2.86
CA LYS A 149 -0.92 -16.27 1.49
C LYS A 149 -1.67 -15.34 0.56
N PRO A 150 -1.08 -14.95 -0.58
CA PRO A 150 -1.79 -14.14 -1.57
C PRO A 150 -3.16 -14.71 -1.91
N GLY A 151 -4.17 -13.83 -1.91
CA GLY A 151 -5.56 -14.21 -2.14
C GLY A 151 -6.34 -14.63 -0.91
N GLN A 152 -5.66 -14.90 0.19
CA GLN A 152 -6.32 -15.24 1.45
C GLN A 152 -6.73 -13.99 2.21
N TRP A 153 -7.73 -14.12 3.06
CA TRP A 153 -8.23 -13.06 3.91
C TRP A 153 -8.57 -13.60 5.31
N ARG A 154 -8.62 -12.72 6.26
CA ARG A 154 -9.16 -12.98 7.59
C ARG A 154 -9.81 -11.72 8.16
N PRO A 155 -10.75 -11.85 9.11
CA PRO A 155 -11.24 -10.69 9.85
C PRO A 155 -10.12 -10.05 10.67
N LEU A 156 -10.21 -8.73 10.87
CA LEU A 156 -9.38 -8.05 11.86
C LEU A 156 -9.76 -8.51 13.26
N THR A 157 -8.80 -8.60 14.16
CA THR A 157 -9.08 -8.78 15.58
C THR A 157 -9.68 -7.48 16.14
N ALA A 158 -10.37 -7.59 17.29
CA ALA A 158 -10.88 -6.41 17.98
C ALA A 158 -9.76 -5.42 18.32
N GLN A 159 -8.60 -5.93 18.69
CA GLN A 159 -7.42 -5.13 19.00
C GLN A 159 -6.89 -4.39 17.77
N GLU A 160 -6.81 -5.05 16.62
CA GLU A 160 -6.42 -4.43 15.36
C GLU A 160 -7.39 -3.34 14.94
N LEU A 161 -8.68 -3.59 15.06
CA LEU A 161 -9.71 -2.61 14.73
C LEU A 161 -9.63 -1.38 15.66
N ALA A 162 -9.43 -1.59 16.95
CA ALA A 162 -9.24 -0.50 17.91
C ALA A 162 -7.99 0.33 17.59
N ALA A 163 -6.88 -0.33 17.25
CA ALA A 163 -5.65 0.33 16.84
C ALA A 163 -5.83 1.18 15.57
N LEU A 164 -6.61 0.67 14.62
CA LEU A 164 -6.90 1.38 13.38
C LEU A 164 -7.74 2.64 13.64
N ARG A 165 -8.70 2.57 14.56
CA ARG A 165 -9.58 3.70 14.90
C ARG A 165 -8.94 4.74 15.79
N LYS A 166 -7.84 4.42 16.45
CA LYS A 166 -7.21 5.29 17.45
C LYS A 166 -6.77 6.64 16.91
N HIS A 167 -6.47 6.73 15.63
CA HIS A 167 -5.97 7.94 14.97
C HIS A 167 -7.03 8.65 14.12
N LEU A 168 -8.28 8.26 14.21
CA LEU A 168 -9.37 8.80 13.41
C LEU A 168 -10.23 9.79 14.18
#